data_668bc446bf9826d0829a6febbbca57b7
#
_entry.id   668bc446bf9826d0829a6febbbca57b7
#
_cell.length_a   1.000
_cell.length_b   1.000
_cell.length_c   1.000
_cell.angle_alpha   90.00
_cell.angle_beta   90.00
_cell.angle_gamma   90.00
#
_symmetry.space_group_name_H-M   'P 1'
#
loop_
_entity.id
_entity.type
_entity.pdbx_description
1 polymer ?
#
loop_
_entity_poly.entity_id
_entity_poly.type
_entity_poly.pdbx_seq_one_letter_code
_entity_poly.pdbx_strand_id
1 'polypeptide(L)'
;MKQNILLVAVCAALIQGCAAPSKSHEESPSMPTTTSAAVAQPALSAYYWNLVSATDASGKPLVALNKGIERKLRVSFGDKNLNISGGCNGQFGGYHYQDGILKVQPLASTLMACDKSLMDLDAKVGQLFKGDLRAVITGDNTEPMLQLTTSDGSVLKLQGEATPETRYGSKGEIKFLEVAPKTVKCSHPMIPNYQCLQVRERRYDDAGLQLPTQDKWHPLYQSIEGFEHHDGVRTVLRVKQYEWKNPPADAPSKVYVLDLVVEQDASGTSK
;
A
#
# COMPACT_ATOMS: atom_id res chain seq x y z
N MET A 1 10.14 -69.50 -7.24
CA MET A 1 10.27 -70.52 -8.26
C MET A 1 10.43 -69.86 -9.60
N LYS A 2 11.57 -70.18 -10.29
CA LYS A 2 11.89 -69.97 -11.72
C LYS A 2 11.99 -68.51 -12.17
N GLN A 3 13.10 -67.78 -12.22
CA GLN A 3 14.32 -67.99 -13.07
C GLN A 3 14.00 -68.24 -14.56
N ASN A 4 14.31 -67.18 -15.39
CA ASN A 4 15.06 -67.43 -16.61
C ASN A 4 15.71 -66.15 -17.16
N ILE A 5 16.97 -66.23 -17.24
CA ILE A 5 18.08 -65.56 -17.88
C ILE A 5 18.11 -65.94 -19.36
N LEU A 6 18.51 -65.04 -20.27
CA LEU A 6 19.39 -65.26 -21.46
C LEU A 6 19.50 -63.88 -22.19
N LEU A 7 20.63 -63.21 -22.21
CA LEU A 7 21.89 -63.41 -22.95
C LEU A 7 21.84 -62.95 -24.43
N VAL A 8 22.55 -61.88 -24.70
CA VAL A 8 23.62 -61.64 -25.71
C VAL A 8 23.23 -61.50 -27.19
N ALA A 9 23.60 -60.39 -27.79
CA ALA A 9 24.55 -60.38 -28.92
C ALA A 9 24.99 -58.93 -29.30
N VAL A 10 26.26 -58.75 -29.28
CA VAL A 10 27.09 -57.67 -29.82
C VAL A 10 27.16 -57.82 -31.34
N CYS A 11 26.99 -56.75 -32.10
CA CYS A 11 27.53 -56.61 -33.46
C CYS A 11 28.03 -55.16 -33.68
N ALA A 12 29.33 -55.04 -33.68
CA ALA A 12 30.06 -53.91 -34.21
C ALA A 12 30.12 -54.01 -35.75
N ALA A 13 29.80 -52.92 -36.44
CA ALA A 13 30.15 -52.73 -37.84
C ALA A 13 30.63 -51.29 -38.08
N LEU A 14 31.90 -51.18 -38.33
CA LEU A 14 32.58 -50.01 -38.86
C LEU A 14 32.24 -49.86 -40.35
N ILE A 15 31.78 -48.69 -40.77
CA ILE A 15 31.89 -48.28 -42.18
C ILE A 15 32.37 -46.84 -42.24
N GLN A 16 33.52 -46.67 -42.86
CA GLN A 16 34.16 -45.40 -43.25
C GLN A 16 33.54 -44.82 -44.53
N GLY A 17 33.52 -43.49 -44.60
CA GLY A 17 33.75 -42.77 -45.83
C GLY A 17 32.58 -42.06 -46.48
N CYS A 18 32.62 -40.79 -46.53
CA CYS A 18 32.82 -39.91 -47.70
C CYS A 18 32.41 -38.46 -47.35
N ALA A 19 33.35 -37.59 -47.47
CA ALA A 19 33.14 -36.16 -47.40
C ALA A 19 32.41 -35.66 -48.66
N ALA A 20 31.41 -34.79 -48.51
CA ALA A 20 30.86 -33.93 -49.56
C ALA A 20 30.63 -32.52 -49.01
N PRO A 21 30.75 -31.43 -49.80
CA PRO A 21 30.99 -30.08 -49.32
C PRO A 21 29.74 -29.41 -48.77
N SER A 22 29.93 -28.71 -47.65
CA SER A 22 28.97 -27.87 -46.96
C SER A 22 28.48 -26.72 -47.83
N LYS A 23 27.17 -26.68 -48.04
CA LYS A 23 26.50 -25.43 -48.38
C LYS A 23 26.36 -24.59 -47.08
N SER A 24 26.94 -23.44 -47.10
CA SER A 24 26.73 -22.41 -46.07
C SER A 24 25.24 -22.09 -45.95
N HIS A 25 24.58 -22.57 -44.91
CA HIS A 25 23.32 -21.99 -44.46
C HIS A 25 23.68 -20.69 -43.73
N GLU A 26 23.25 -19.62 -44.30
CA GLU A 26 23.20 -18.29 -43.71
C GLU A 26 22.32 -18.39 -42.46
N GLU A 27 22.96 -18.36 -41.31
CA GLU A 27 22.33 -18.31 -40.00
C GLU A 27 21.69 -16.95 -39.83
N SER A 28 20.38 -16.87 -40.04
CA SER A 28 19.58 -15.67 -39.73
C SER A 28 19.79 -15.34 -38.26
N PRO A 29 20.14 -14.09 -37.87
CA PRO A 29 20.35 -13.76 -36.48
C PRO A 29 19.02 -13.92 -35.75
N SER A 30 18.91 -14.96 -34.92
CA SER A 30 17.84 -15.10 -33.94
C SER A 30 17.92 -13.92 -32.99
N MET A 31 16.95 -13.01 -33.11
CA MET A 31 16.73 -11.98 -32.08
C MET A 31 16.66 -12.67 -30.73
N PRO A 32 17.36 -12.14 -29.71
CA PRO A 32 17.20 -12.62 -28.36
C PRO A 32 15.75 -12.37 -27.96
N THR A 33 15.00 -13.44 -27.80
CA THR A 33 13.70 -13.41 -27.13
C THR A 33 14.01 -12.98 -25.70
N THR A 34 13.88 -11.69 -25.44
CA THR A 34 13.90 -11.16 -24.07
C THR A 34 12.71 -11.79 -23.37
N THR A 35 12.94 -12.89 -22.73
CA THR A 35 12.02 -13.43 -21.72
C THR A 35 11.97 -12.36 -20.64
N SER A 36 10.99 -11.46 -20.74
CA SER A 36 10.65 -10.57 -19.65
C SER A 36 10.33 -11.48 -18.48
N ALA A 37 11.28 -11.65 -17.56
CA ALA A 37 10.99 -12.23 -16.27
C ALA A 37 9.79 -11.44 -15.74
N ALA A 38 8.68 -12.13 -15.51
CA ALA A 38 7.50 -11.52 -14.90
C ALA A 38 7.98 -10.96 -13.56
N VAL A 39 8.24 -9.66 -13.52
CA VAL A 39 8.48 -8.94 -12.27
C VAL A 39 7.27 -9.26 -11.42
N ALA A 40 7.48 -9.85 -10.23
CA ALA A 40 6.39 -10.14 -9.31
C ALA A 40 5.63 -8.84 -9.10
N GLN A 41 4.43 -8.74 -9.69
CA GLN A 41 3.65 -7.51 -9.62
C GLN A 41 3.35 -7.26 -8.15
N PRO A 42 3.61 -6.04 -7.65
CA PRO A 42 3.32 -5.72 -6.27
C PRO A 42 1.84 -5.99 -6.00
N ALA A 43 1.54 -6.62 -4.86
CA ALA A 43 0.16 -6.84 -4.47
C ALA A 43 -0.58 -5.50 -4.35
N LEU A 44 -1.84 -5.42 -4.79
CA LEU A 44 -2.65 -4.20 -4.70
C LEU A 44 -2.64 -3.59 -3.29
N SER A 45 -2.67 -4.43 -2.26
CA SER A 45 -2.68 -4.03 -0.84
C SER A 45 -1.32 -3.51 -0.32
N ALA A 46 -0.24 -3.62 -1.10
CA ALA A 46 1.06 -3.11 -0.69
C ALA A 46 1.18 -1.58 -0.80
N TYR A 47 0.24 -0.94 -1.49
CA TYR A 47 0.29 0.48 -1.80
C TYR A 47 -1.04 1.18 -1.56
N TYR A 48 -0.95 2.46 -1.18
CA TYR A 48 -2.00 3.45 -1.36
C TYR A 48 -1.90 3.98 -2.79
N TRP A 49 -2.98 3.91 -3.55
CA TRP A 49 -3.01 4.30 -4.94
C TRP A 49 -3.61 5.69 -5.12
N ASN A 50 -2.77 6.67 -5.38
CA ASN A 50 -3.15 8.07 -5.52
C ASN A 50 -3.41 8.41 -6.99
N LEU A 51 -4.57 8.97 -7.32
CA LEU A 51 -4.93 9.31 -8.69
C LEU A 51 -3.97 10.38 -9.26
N VAL A 52 -3.42 10.08 -10.43
CA VAL A 52 -2.58 11.01 -11.21
C VAL A 52 -3.36 11.60 -12.37
N SER A 53 -4.12 10.77 -13.08
CA SER A 53 -4.95 11.22 -14.20
C SER A 53 -6.13 10.29 -14.44
N ALA A 54 -7.21 10.86 -14.98
CA ALA A 54 -8.38 10.11 -15.44
C ALA A 54 -8.87 10.68 -16.78
N THR A 55 -9.17 9.77 -17.72
CA THR A 55 -9.70 10.11 -19.06
C THR A 55 -10.91 9.27 -19.39
N ASP A 56 -11.76 9.76 -20.27
CA ASP A 56 -12.80 8.96 -20.90
C ASP A 56 -12.23 8.05 -22.01
N ALA A 57 -13.08 7.26 -22.66
CA ALA A 57 -12.71 6.34 -23.73
C ALA A 57 -12.09 7.03 -24.95
N SER A 58 -12.33 8.31 -25.16
CA SER A 58 -11.73 9.12 -26.24
C SER A 58 -10.37 9.73 -25.85
N GLY A 59 -9.92 9.54 -24.61
CA GLY A 59 -8.71 10.12 -24.06
C GLY A 59 -8.90 11.54 -23.51
N LYS A 60 -10.13 12.07 -23.49
CA LYS A 60 -10.40 13.41 -22.93
C LYS A 60 -10.39 13.36 -21.41
N PRO A 61 -9.73 14.34 -20.74
CA PRO A 61 -9.66 14.39 -19.27
C PRO A 61 -11.05 14.43 -18.61
N LEU A 62 -11.24 13.62 -17.58
CA LEU A 62 -12.41 13.65 -16.72
C LEU A 62 -12.22 14.81 -15.70
N VAL A 63 -12.75 15.97 -16.04
CA VAL A 63 -12.49 17.24 -15.32
C VAL A 63 -12.83 17.14 -13.83
N ALA A 64 -13.92 16.46 -13.47
CA ALA A 64 -14.30 16.28 -12.08
C ALA A 64 -13.24 15.56 -11.22
N LEU A 65 -12.38 14.73 -11.85
CA LEU A 65 -11.33 13.96 -11.18
C LEU A 65 -9.94 14.63 -11.27
N ASN A 66 -9.78 15.63 -12.13
CA ASN A 66 -8.47 16.21 -12.45
C ASN A 66 -8.32 17.67 -11.96
N LYS A 67 -9.40 18.33 -11.51
CA LYS A 67 -9.36 19.77 -11.13
C LYS A 67 -9.64 19.98 -9.65
N GLY A 68 -8.77 20.79 -9.02
CA GLY A 68 -9.10 21.57 -7.82
C GLY A 68 -9.40 20.77 -6.55
N ILE A 69 -9.00 19.51 -6.48
CA ILE A 69 -9.19 18.71 -5.31
C ILE A 69 -7.93 18.88 -4.45
N GLU A 70 -8.06 19.57 -3.32
CA GLU A 70 -6.99 19.71 -2.32
C GLU A 70 -6.50 18.33 -1.84
N ARG A 71 -7.39 17.33 -1.85
CA ARG A 71 -7.07 15.93 -1.55
C ARG A 71 -7.16 15.09 -2.81
N LYS A 72 -6.05 14.46 -3.18
CA LYS A 72 -6.04 13.50 -4.29
C LYS A 72 -6.94 12.30 -3.97
N LEU A 73 -7.68 11.85 -4.98
CA LEU A 73 -8.41 10.59 -4.87
C LEU A 73 -7.41 9.46 -4.57
N ARG A 74 -7.67 8.72 -3.51
CA ARG A 74 -6.85 7.59 -3.07
C ARG A 74 -7.69 6.32 -3.00
N VAL A 75 -7.16 5.25 -3.58
CA VAL A 75 -7.72 3.89 -3.45
C VAL A 75 -6.78 3.07 -2.59
N SER A 76 -7.31 2.39 -1.60
CA SER A 76 -6.58 1.44 -0.77
C SER A 76 -7.28 0.09 -0.78
N PHE A 77 -6.49 -0.99 -0.77
CA PHE A 77 -6.97 -2.36 -0.81
C PHE A 77 -6.59 -3.07 0.47
N GLY A 78 -7.58 -3.59 1.18
CA GLY A 78 -7.40 -4.55 2.26
C GLY A 78 -7.49 -5.99 1.73
N ASP A 79 -7.64 -6.97 2.60
CA ASP A 79 -7.69 -8.39 2.21
C ASP A 79 -8.86 -8.70 1.27
N LYS A 80 -10.05 -8.15 1.53
CA LYS A 80 -11.28 -8.40 0.77
C LYS A 80 -12.10 -7.15 0.47
N ASN A 81 -11.65 -5.99 0.92
CA ASN A 81 -12.34 -4.73 0.79
C ASN A 81 -11.41 -3.66 0.21
N LEU A 82 -11.99 -2.77 -0.56
CA LEU A 82 -11.34 -1.55 -1.00
C LEU A 82 -12.00 -0.34 -0.34
N ASN A 83 -11.22 0.71 -0.20
CA ASN A 83 -11.69 2.00 0.29
C ASN A 83 -11.21 3.10 -0.66
N ILE A 84 -12.08 4.04 -0.99
CA ILE A 84 -11.81 5.18 -1.85
C ILE A 84 -12.08 6.44 -1.06
N SER A 85 -11.12 7.32 -1.02
CA SER A 85 -11.18 8.61 -0.31
C SER A 85 -10.71 9.75 -1.21
N GLY A 86 -10.97 11.00 -0.82
CA GLY A 86 -10.57 12.19 -1.56
C GLY A 86 -11.74 13.01 -2.11
N GLY A 87 -12.96 12.46 -2.09
CA GLY A 87 -14.20 13.18 -2.33
C GLY A 87 -14.79 13.78 -1.04
N CYS A 88 -16.10 14.09 -1.07
CA CYS A 88 -16.87 14.43 0.11
C CYS A 88 -17.00 13.21 1.03
N ASN A 89 -17.36 12.09 0.46
CA ASN A 89 -17.64 10.85 1.16
C ASN A 89 -16.59 9.78 0.90
N GLY A 90 -16.24 9.02 1.93
CA GLY A 90 -15.52 7.78 1.77
C GLY A 90 -16.44 6.72 1.15
N GLN A 91 -15.95 6.01 0.13
CA GLN A 91 -16.65 4.90 -0.51
C GLN A 91 -15.91 3.60 -0.25
N PHE A 92 -16.61 2.54 0.08
CA PHE A 92 -15.99 1.26 0.41
C PHE A 92 -16.87 0.09 0.00
N GLY A 93 -16.24 -1.02 -0.32
CA GLY A 93 -16.94 -2.24 -0.72
C GLY A 93 -16.01 -3.42 -0.86
N GLY A 94 -16.59 -4.59 -1.09
CA GLY A 94 -15.84 -5.80 -1.38
C GLY A 94 -15.21 -5.76 -2.76
N TYR A 95 -14.11 -6.49 -2.94
CA TYR A 95 -13.52 -6.72 -4.26
C TYR A 95 -12.93 -8.12 -4.37
N HIS A 96 -12.76 -8.54 -5.61
CA HIS A 96 -11.98 -9.73 -5.99
C HIS A 96 -11.05 -9.36 -7.14
N TYR A 97 -9.77 -9.72 -7.03
CA TYR A 97 -8.79 -9.48 -8.08
C TYR A 97 -8.22 -10.82 -8.56
N GLN A 98 -8.39 -11.09 -9.84
CA GLN A 98 -7.88 -12.29 -10.48
C GLN A 98 -7.58 -12.01 -11.96
N ASP A 99 -6.45 -12.49 -12.46
CA ASP A 99 -6.08 -12.47 -13.90
C ASP A 99 -6.16 -11.06 -14.53
N GLY A 100 -5.76 -10.03 -13.77
CA GLY A 100 -5.81 -8.64 -14.25
C GLY A 100 -7.21 -8.01 -14.24
N ILE A 101 -8.20 -8.69 -13.68
CA ILE A 101 -9.56 -8.17 -13.52
C ILE A 101 -9.86 -7.91 -12.06
N LEU A 102 -10.20 -6.68 -11.76
CA LEU A 102 -10.68 -6.21 -10.45
C LEU A 102 -12.21 -6.15 -10.50
N LYS A 103 -12.87 -7.10 -9.85
CA LYS A 103 -14.34 -7.11 -9.70
C LYS A 103 -14.72 -6.38 -8.42
N VAL A 104 -15.39 -5.25 -8.56
CA VAL A 104 -15.81 -4.42 -7.43
C VAL A 104 -17.28 -4.67 -7.14
N GLN A 105 -17.59 -4.99 -5.89
CA GLN A 105 -18.97 -5.10 -5.41
C GLN A 105 -19.59 -3.71 -5.24
N PRO A 106 -20.91 -3.60 -5.12
CA PRO A 106 -21.57 -2.32 -4.86
C PRO A 106 -20.92 -1.59 -3.68
N LEU A 107 -20.56 -0.34 -3.90
CA LEU A 107 -19.91 0.51 -2.89
C LEU A 107 -20.97 1.09 -1.95
N ALA A 108 -20.71 1.00 -0.65
CA ALA A 108 -21.34 1.83 0.36
C ALA A 108 -20.59 3.17 0.47
N SER A 109 -21.25 4.19 0.99
CA SER A 109 -20.69 5.53 1.15
C SER A 109 -21.08 6.12 2.49
N THR A 110 -20.21 6.95 3.07
CA THR A 110 -20.62 7.85 4.16
C THR A 110 -21.63 8.88 3.63
N LEU A 111 -22.33 9.56 4.53
CA LEU A 111 -23.41 10.47 4.17
C LEU A 111 -23.14 11.88 4.73
N MET A 112 -22.06 12.51 4.27
CA MET A 112 -21.78 13.92 4.53
C MET A 112 -22.35 14.77 3.40
N ALA A 113 -22.82 15.97 3.72
CA ALA A 113 -23.20 16.99 2.77
C ALA A 113 -22.03 17.95 2.55
N CYS A 114 -21.61 18.10 1.30
CA CYS A 114 -20.55 19.02 0.88
C CYS A 114 -21.04 19.85 -0.31
N ASP A 115 -20.16 20.70 -0.82
CA ASP A 115 -20.40 21.42 -2.04
C ASP A 115 -20.69 20.49 -3.21
N LYS A 116 -21.53 20.97 -4.14
CA LYS A 116 -22.00 20.19 -5.29
C LYS A 116 -20.86 19.53 -6.09
N SER A 117 -19.73 20.21 -6.22
CA SER A 117 -18.55 19.69 -6.94
C SER A 117 -17.99 18.40 -6.34
N LEU A 118 -17.94 18.32 -5.00
CA LEU A 118 -17.48 17.13 -4.27
C LEU A 118 -18.53 16.01 -4.30
N MET A 119 -19.82 16.36 -4.25
CA MET A 119 -20.90 15.37 -4.40
C MET A 119 -20.94 14.78 -5.80
N ASP A 120 -20.73 15.62 -6.84
CA ASP A 120 -20.63 15.14 -8.24
C ASP A 120 -19.39 14.25 -8.44
N LEU A 121 -18.28 14.55 -7.74
CA LEU A 121 -17.09 13.71 -7.72
C LEU A 121 -17.40 12.32 -7.12
N ASP A 122 -18.05 12.28 -5.95
CA ASP A 122 -18.44 11.02 -5.31
C ASP A 122 -19.30 10.15 -6.23
N ALA A 123 -20.30 10.78 -6.88
CA ALA A 123 -21.17 10.09 -7.83
C ALA A 123 -20.37 9.54 -9.03
N LYS A 124 -19.43 10.33 -9.56
CA LYS A 124 -18.57 9.90 -10.67
C LYS A 124 -17.64 8.76 -10.27
N VAL A 125 -17.05 8.82 -9.09
CA VAL A 125 -16.23 7.73 -8.55
C VAL A 125 -17.03 6.44 -8.41
N GLY A 126 -18.23 6.50 -7.81
CA GLY A 126 -19.13 5.34 -7.70
C GLY A 126 -19.50 4.73 -9.05
N GLN A 127 -19.62 5.54 -10.12
CA GLN A 127 -19.84 5.05 -11.47
C GLN A 127 -18.61 4.35 -12.06
N LEU A 128 -17.41 4.94 -11.91
CA LEU A 128 -16.17 4.43 -12.47
C LEU A 128 -15.73 3.10 -11.80
N PHE A 129 -16.05 2.92 -10.53
CA PHE A 129 -15.71 1.70 -9.79
C PHE A 129 -16.84 0.66 -9.81
N LYS A 130 -17.86 0.84 -10.63
CA LYS A 130 -18.96 -0.12 -10.75
C LYS A 130 -18.57 -1.27 -11.67
N GLY A 131 -18.60 -2.50 -11.15
CA GLY A 131 -18.43 -3.73 -11.94
C GLY A 131 -16.96 -4.12 -12.13
N ASP A 132 -16.67 -4.65 -13.32
CA ASP A 132 -15.35 -5.20 -13.62
C ASP A 132 -14.43 -4.12 -14.21
N LEU A 133 -13.23 -3.98 -13.63
CA LEU A 133 -12.19 -3.09 -14.14
C LEU A 133 -10.98 -3.93 -14.55
N ARG A 134 -10.43 -3.64 -15.73
CA ARG A 134 -9.12 -4.18 -16.10
C ARG A 134 -8.05 -3.43 -15.32
N ALA A 135 -7.25 -4.14 -14.53
CA ALA A 135 -6.19 -3.58 -13.70
C ALA A 135 -4.82 -4.06 -14.19
N VAL A 136 -3.93 -3.13 -14.47
CA VAL A 136 -2.55 -3.40 -14.89
C VAL A 136 -1.63 -2.61 -13.99
N ILE A 137 -0.68 -3.30 -13.36
CA ILE A 137 0.37 -2.69 -12.54
C ILE A 137 1.65 -2.69 -13.37
N THR A 138 2.30 -1.53 -13.47
CA THR A 138 3.57 -1.31 -14.16
C THR A 138 4.54 -0.55 -13.25
N GLY A 139 5.79 -0.42 -13.68
CA GLY A 139 6.85 0.17 -12.85
C GLY A 139 7.48 -0.84 -11.91
N ASP A 140 8.37 -0.38 -11.07
CA ASP A 140 9.04 -1.17 -10.05
C ASP A 140 8.41 -0.94 -8.65
N ASN A 141 9.01 -1.53 -7.63
CA ASN A 141 8.50 -1.43 -6.25
C ASN A 141 8.66 -0.03 -5.64
N THR A 142 9.45 0.86 -6.24
CA THR A 142 9.66 2.23 -5.75
C THR A 142 8.69 3.22 -6.37
N GLU A 143 8.32 3.01 -7.63
CA GLU A 143 7.40 3.87 -8.38
C GLU A 143 6.34 3.06 -9.14
N PRO A 144 5.53 2.23 -8.47
CA PRO A 144 4.52 1.43 -9.14
C PRO A 144 3.37 2.31 -9.63
N MET A 145 2.85 1.99 -10.81
CA MET A 145 1.68 2.61 -11.41
C MET A 145 0.57 1.58 -11.60
N LEU A 146 -0.61 1.88 -11.11
CA LEU A 146 -1.83 1.11 -11.37
C LEU A 146 -2.67 1.81 -12.42
N GLN A 147 -2.95 1.13 -13.52
CA GLN A 147 -3.92 1.57 -14.50
C GLN A 147 -5.20 0.73 -14.33
N LEU A 148 -6.31 1.42 -14.11
CA LEU A 148 -7.64 0.83 -14.13
C LEU A 148 -8.37 1.29 -15.39
N THR A 149 -8.92 0.32 -16.13
CA THR A 149 -9.78 0.60 -17.31
C THR A 149 -11.15 0.05 -17.04
N THR A 150 -12.14 0.91 -17.11
CA THR A 150 -13.56 0.59 -16.88
C THR A 150 -14.20 -0.07 -18.11
N SER A 151 -15.38 -0.63 -17.95
CA SER A 151 -16.13 -1.25 -19.06
C SER A 151 -16.55 -0.27 -20.15
N ASP A 152 -16.70 1.03 -19.83
CA ASP A 152 -16.98 2.09 -20.81
C ASP A 152 -15.72 2.65 -21.47
N GLY A 153 -14.53 2.08 -21.18
CA GLY A 153 -13.25 2.48 -21.75
C GLY A 153 -12.59 3.68 -21.06
N SER A 154 -13.15 4.18 -19.98
CA SER A 154 -12.48 5.22 -19.17
C SER A 154 -11.23 4.65 -18.52
N VAL A 155 -10.15 5.47 -18.40
CA VAL A 155 -8.86 5.05 -17.88
C VAL A 155 -8.48 5.92 -16.68
N LEU A 156 -8.15 5.28 -15.56
CA LEU A 156 -7.58 5.92 -14.38
C LEU A 156 -6.12 5.46 -14.22
N LYS A 157 -5.21 6.39 -14.03
CA LYS A 157 -3.80 6.12 -13.70
C LYS A 157 -3.53 6.58 -12.29
N LEU A 158 -3.02 5.67 -11.46
CA LEU A 158 -2.78 5.89 -10.04
C LEU A 158 -1.32 5.56 -9.72
N GLN A 159 -0.67 6.46 -8.98
CA GLN A 159 0.67 6.25 -8.44
C GLN A 159 0.59 5.52 -7.10
N GLY A 160 1.37 4.47 -6.94
CA GLY A 160 1.48 3.76 -5.67
C GLY A 160 2.40 4.48 -4.69
N GLU A 161 1.95 4.57 -3.45
CA GLU A 161 2.71 4.99 -2.28
C GLU A 161 2.75 3.81 -1.31
N ALA A 162 3.95 3.32 -0.96
CA ALA A 162 4.08 2.15 -0.12
C ALA A 162 3.32 2.32 1.21
N THR A 163 2.50 1.33 1.56
CA THR A 163 1.85 1.30 2.88
C THR A 163 2.90 1.19 3.99
N PRO A 164 2.59 1.57 5.24
CA PRO A 164 3.54 1.40 6.34
C PRO A 164 4.01 -0.07 6.48
N GLU A 165 3.14 -1.04 6.27
CA GLU A 165 3.48 -2.46 6.27
C GLU A 165 4.55 -2.80 5.22
N THR A 166 4.42 -2.23 4.02
CA THR A 166 5.40 -2.39 2.93
C THR A 166 6.69 -1.64 3.22
N ARG A 167 6.59 -0.39 3.67
CA ARG A 167 7.74 0.50 3.95
C ARG A 167 8.62 -0.04 5.08
N TYR A 168 8.01 -0.50 6.17
CA TYR A 168 8.72 -1.01 7.34
C TYR A 168 8.97 -2.52 7.30
N GLY A 169 8.33 -3.24 6.37
CA GLY A 169 8.51 -4.68 6.17
C GLY A 169 7.98 -5.53 7.33
N SER A 170 7.08 -5.00 8.13
CA SER A 170 6.50 -5.70 9.29
C SER A 170 5.00 -5.41 9.40
N LYS A 171 4.28 -6.27 10.11
CA LYS A 171 2.91 -5.98 10.55
C LYS A 171 2.96 -4.94 11.67
N GLY A 172 2.09 -3.93 11.57
CA GLY A 172 1.90 -2.98 12.66
C GLY A 172 1.17 -3.62 13.85
N GLU A 173 1.71 -3.42 15.05
CA GLU A 173 1.05 -3.80 16.30
C GLU A 173 0.24 -2.60 16.82
N ILE A 174 -1.05 -2.81 17.11
CA ILE A 174 -1.89 -1.74 17.66
C ILE A 174 -1.46 -1.43 19.08
N LYS A 175 -1.16 -0.16 19.34
CA LYS A 175 -0.87 0.41 20.65
C LYS A 175 -1.76 1.62 20.90
N PHE A 176 -2.09 1.86 22.15
CA PHE A 176 -2.73 3.09 22.56
C PHE A 176 -1.75 3.91 23.37
N LEU A 177 -1.47 5.12 22.91
CA LEU A 177 -0.55 6.05 23.56
C LEU A 177 -1.34 7.29 24.03
N GLU A 178 -1.23 7.59 25.31
CA GLU A 178 -1.64 8.88 25.82
C GLU A 178 -0.47 9.84 25.72
N VAL A 179 -0.69 10.97 25.07
CA VAL A 179 0.28 12.05 24.88
C VAL A 179 -0.07 13.18 25.84
N ALA A 180 0.90 13.60 26.61
CA ALA A 180 0.73 14.70 27.56
C ALA A 180 0.50 16.04 26.83
N PRO A 181 -0.18 17.00 27.49
CA PRO A 181 -0.44 18.32 26.90
C PRO A 181 0.81 19.18 26.70
N LYS A 182 1.95 18.79 27.27
CA LYS A 182 3.23 19.50 27.12
C LYS A 182 4.34 18.52 26.74
N THR A 183 5.22 18.99 25.88
CA THR A 183 6.48 18.31 25.58
C THR A 183 7.46 18.43 26.76
N VAL A 184 8.50 17.61 26.77
CA VAL A 184 9.57 17.67 27.75
C VAL A 184 10.91 17.79 27.05
N LYS A 185 11.84 18.52 27.69
CA LYS A 185 13.21 18.58 27.21
C LYS A 185 13.85 17.20 27.32
N CYS A 186 14.45 16.72 26.24
CA CYS A 186 15.17 15.47 26.20
C CYS A 186 16.56 15.64 25.56
N SER A 187 17.44 14.67 25.79
CA SER A 187 18.80 14.69 25.23
C SER A 187 18.74 14.28 23.75
N HIS A 188 19.38 15.07 22.90
CA HIS A 188 19.58 14.73 21.49
C HIS A 188 21.02 15.03 21.07
N PRO A 189 21.73 14.12 20.38
CA PRO A 189 23.15 14.29 20.07
C PRO A 189 23.48 15.54 19.28
N MET A 190 22.58 15.97 18.39
CA MET A 190 22.83 17.06 17.45
C MET A 190 21.90 18.27 17.61
N ILE A 191 20.80 18.14 18.35
CA ILE A 191 19.79 19.21 18.47
C ILE A 191 19.74 19.71 19.92
N PRO A 192 20.25 20.94 20.19
CA PRO A 192 20.14 21.54 21.51
C PRO A 192 18.68 21.79 21.90
N ASN A 193 18.35 21.54 23.17
CA ASN A 193 16.99 21.76 23.70
C ASN A 193 15.87 21.00 22.94
N TYR A 194 16.20 19.82 22.41
CA TYR A 194 15.22 18.98 21.73
C TYR A 194 14.01 18.70 22.62
N GLN A 195 12.81 18.81 22.04
CA GLN A 195 11.55 18.59 22.73
C GLN A 195 10.97 17.25 22.31
N CYS A 196 10.74 16.39 23.30
CA CYS A 196 10.10 15.09 23.09
C CYS A 196 8.64 15.12 23.50
N LEU A 197 7.81 14.34 22.82
CA LEU A 197 6.50 13.99 23.34
C LEU A 197 6.68 13.24 24.67
N GLN A 198 5.82 13.53 25.63
CA GLN A 198 5.72 12.76 26.86
C GLN A 198 4.53 11.82 26.72
N VAL A 199 4.79 10.52 26.74
CA VAL A 199 3.78 9.49 26.47
C VAL A 199 3.70 8.46 27.57
N ARG A 200 2.56 7.78 27.67
CA ARG A 200 2.38 6.54 28.41
C ARG A 200 1.43 5.61 27.67
N GLU A 201 1.61 4.29 27.81
CA GLU A 201 0.73 3.29 27.21
C GLU A 201 -0.61 3.24 27.94
N ARG A 202 -1.69 3.15 27.18
CA ARG A 202 -3.04 2.84 27.64
C ARG A 202 -3.42 1.44 27.20
N ARG A 203 -4.20 0.75 28.01
CA ARG A 203 -4.72 -0.59 27.72
C ARG A 203 -6.22 -0.60 27.82
N TYR A 204 -6.83 -1.42 27.01
CA TYR A 204 -8.28 -1.63 26.98
C TYR A 204 -8.54 -3.13 27.00
N ASP A 205 -9.66 -3.54 27.58
CA ASP A 205 -10.14 -4.91 27.50
C ASP A 205 -10.89 -5.17 26.17
N ASP A 206 -11.37 -6.40 25.98
CA ASP A 206 -12.09 -6.81 24.76
C ASP A 206 -13.44 -6.09 24.59
N ALA A 207 -13.98 -5.51 25.65
CA ALA A 207 -15.20 -4.69 25.63
C ALA A 207 -14.88 -3.21 25.32
N GLY A 208 -13.61 -2.86 25.17
CA GLY A 208 -13.16 -1.49 24.93
C GLY A 208 -13.12 -0.62 26.20
N LEU A 209 -13.23 -1.22 27.38
CA LEU A 209 -13.12 -0.49 28.66
C LEU A 209 -11.65 -0.29 29.01
N GLN A 210 -11.31 0.93 29.41
CA GLN A 210 -9.96 1.28 29.81
C GLN A 210 -9.56 0.51 31.09
N LEU A 211 -8.45 -0.20 31.00
CA LEU A 211 -7.83 -0.85 32.15
C LEU A 211 -6.98 0.17 32.96
N PRO A 212 -6.79 -0.06 34.26
CA PRO A 212 -5.87 0.75 35.05
C PRO A 212 -4.49 0.77 34.42
N THR A 213 -3.96 1.96 34.14
CA THR A 213 -2.62 2.09 33.61
C THR A 213 -1.59 2.10 34.74
N GLN A 214 -0.61 1.23 34.65
CA GLN A 214 0.55 1.21 35.53
C GLN A 214 1.76 1.88 34.87
N ASP A 215 1.64 2.27 33.60
CA ASP A 215 2.72 2.85 32.84
C ASP A 215 2.99 4.29 33.27
N LYS A 216 4.26 4.61 33.41
CA LYS A 216 4.70 5.96 33.80
C LYS A 216 4.93 6.79 32.56
N TRP A 217 4.76 8.12 32.71
CA TRP A 217 5.13 9.05 31.67
C TRP A 217 6.62 8.94 31.34
N HIS A 218 6.94 8.82 30.06
CA HIS A 218 8.31 8.77 29.57
C HIS A 218 8.43 9.57 28.25
N PRO A 219 9.61 10.11 27.94
CA PRO A 219 9.83 10.81 26.69
C PRO A 219 9.85 9.83 25.52
N LEU A 220 9.15 10.19 24.46
CA LEU A 220 9.22 9.53 23.16
C LEU A 220 10.14 10.35 22.25
N TYR A 221 11.30 9.78 21.88
CA TYR A 221 12.32 10.50 21.12
C TYR A 221 12.00 10.64 19.64
N GLN A 222 11.26 9.70 19.07
CA GLN A 222 10.80 9.76 17.69
C GLN A 222 9.42 10.40 17.60
N SER A 223 9.13 10.98 16.42
CA SER A 223 7.79 11.46 16.10
C SER A 223 6.83 10.27 15.87
N ILE A 224 5.54 10.54 16.03
CA ILE A 224 4.47 9.64 15.58
C ILE A 224 4.06 10.14 14.20
N GLU A 225 4.29 9.32 13.17
CA GLU A 225 3.96 9.67 11.78
C GLU A 225 2.45 9.93 11.64
N GLY A 226 2.10 11.07 11.05
CA GLY A 226 0.71 11.50 10.88
C GLY A 226 0.08 12.18 12.10
N PHE A 227 0.82 12.36 13.20
CA PHE A 227 0.36 13.08 14.38
C PHE A 227 1.10 14.40 14.56
N GLU A 228 0.36 15.46 14.79
CA GLU A 228 0.86 16.78 15.17
C GLU A 228 0.43 17.09 16.62
N HIS A 229 1.41 17.40 17.47
CA HIS A 229 1.15 17.75 18.86
C HIS A 229 0.72 19.22 18.97
N HIS A 230 -0.33 19.44 19.74
CA HIS A 230 -0.78 20.79 20.10
C HIS A 230 -0.59 21.02 21.60
N ASP A 231 0.17 22.07 21.94
CA ASP A 231 0.42 22.44 23.34
C ASP A 231 -0.89 22.69 24.09
N GLY A 232 -0.98 22.16 25.31
CA GLY A 232 -2.18 22.27 26.13
C GLY A 232 -3.25 21.21 25.87
N VAL A 233 -3.09 20.38 24.83
CA VAL A 233 -4.04 19.33 24.48
C VAL A 233 -3.50 17.98 24.88
N ARG A 234 -4.15 17.31 25.82
CA ARG A 234 -3.94 15.88 26.10
C ARG A 234 -4.62 15.06 25.00
N THR A 235 -3.93 14.09 24.45
CA THR A 235 -4.48 13.28 23.35
C THR A 235 -4.25 11.81 23.63
N VAL A 236 -5.26 10.97 23.37
CA VAL A 236 -5.12 9.51 23.32
C VAL A 236 -5.15 9.07 21.87
N LEU A 237 -4.09 8.40 21.44
CA LEU A 237 -3.90 7.93 20.08
C LEU A 237 -3.97 6.41 20.03
N ARG A 238 -4.64 5.87 19.03
CA ARG A 238 -4.39 4.53 18.54
C ARG A 238 -3.33 4.63 17.46
N VAL A 239 -2.21 3.96 17.66
CA VAL A 239 -1.09 3.93 16.73
C VAL A 239 -0.79 2.50 16.31
N LYS A 240 -0.19 2.35 15.15
CA LYS A 240 0.46 1.10 14.75
C LYS A 240 1.96 1.23 14.99
N GLN A 241 2.51 0.37 15.82
CA GLN A 241 3.94 0.25 16.05
C GLN A 241 4.52 -0.76 15.06
N TYR A 242 5.52 -0.34 14.29
CA TYR A 242 6.22 -1.19 13.33
C TYR A 242 7.65 -1.47 13.81
N GLU A 243 8.10 -2.70 13.65
CA GLU A 243 9.51 -3.05 13.70
C GLU A 243 10.11 -2.84 12.31
N TRP A 244 10.95 -1.82 12.15
CA TRP A 244 11.58 -1.53 10.86
C TRP A 244 12.69 -2.54 10.59
N LYS A 245 12.48 -3.44 9.61
CA LYS A 245 13.41 -4.55 9.34
C LYS A 245 14.77 -4.11 8.82
N ASN A 246 14.79 -3.08 7.99
CA ASN A 246 16.01 -2.57 7.36
C ASN A 246 16.05 -1.04 7.48
N PRO A 247 16.23 -0.50 8.70
CA PRO A 247 16.28 0.94 8.88
C PRO A 247 17.55 1.51 8.25
N PRO A 248 17.50 2.73 7.69
CA PRO A 248 18.70 3.48 7.35
C PRO A 248 19.59 3.69 8.58
N ALA A 249 20.86 4.02 8.35
CA ALA A 249 21.75 4.40 9.44
C ALA A 249 21.11 5.55 10.26
N ASP A 250 21.21 5.46 11.58
CA ASP A 250 20.66 6.43 12.54
C ASP A 250 19.12 6.54 12.60
N ALA A 251 18.38 5.72 11.85
CA ALA A 251 16.93 5.64 11.99
C ALA A 251 16.51 4.72 13.14
N PRO A 252 15.37 5.00 13.80
CA PRO A 252 14.88 4.14 14.88
C PRO A 252 14.41 2.79 14.32
N SER A 253 14.65 1.71 15.05
CA SER A 253 14.17 0.37 14.70
C SER A 253 12.67 0.20 14.93
N LYS A 254 12.04 1.04 15.74
CA LYS A 254 10.60 1.09 15.98
C LYS A 254 10.03 2.39 15.45
N VAL A 255 8.91 2.30 14.74
CA VAL A 255 8.22 3.45 14.18
C VAL A 255 6.75 3.41 14.59
N TYR A 256 6.20 4.58 14.92
CA TYR A 256 4.79 4.73 15.26
C TYR A 256 4.08 5.50 14.16
N VAL A 257 2.99 4.95 13.67
CA VAL A 257 2.13 5.59 12.66
C VAL A 257 0.75 5.79 13.27
N LEU A 258 0.22 6.99 13.19
CA LEU A 258 -1.12 7.30 13.66
C LEU A 258 -2.15 6.48 12.88
N ASP A 259 -3.01 5.80 13.60
CA ASP A 259 -4.17 5.10 13.05
C ASP A 259 -5.46 5.88 13.32
N LEU A 260 -5.63 6.34 14.57
CA LEU A 260 -6.82 7.09 14.98
C LEU A 260 -6.53 7.97 16.21
N VAL A 261 -7.07 9.17 16.21
CA VAL A 261 -7.20 9.97 17.43
C VAL A 261 -8.44 9.50 18.18
N VAL A 262 -8.22 8.90 19.37
CA VAL A 262 -9.28 8.30 20.18
C VAL A 262 -9.96 9.35 21.06
N GLU A 263 -9.15 10.22 21.67
CA GLU A 263 -9.62 11.23 22.63
C GLU A 263 -8.72 12.46 22.57
N GLN A 264 -9.33 13.62 22.68
CA GLN A 264 -8.63 14.89 22.87
C GLN A 264 -9.27 15.67 24.01
N ASP A 265 -8.45 16.23 24.88
CA ASP A 265 -8.90 17.03 26.01
C ASP A 265 -8.04 18.30 26.11
N ALA A 266 -8.65 19.42 25.86
CA ALA A 266 -8.05 20.77 25.94
C ALA A 266 -8.34 21.47 27.28
N SER A 267 -8.93 20.80 28.27
CA SER A 267 -9.31 21.39 29.55
C SER A 267 -8.12 21.93 30.38
N GLY A 268 -6.89 21.54 30.01
CA GLY A 268 -5.67 22.07 30.61
C GLY A 268 -5.24 23.46 30.14
N THR A 269 -5.94 24.07 29.18
CA THR A 269 -5.59 25.39 28.62
C THR A 269 -6.32 26.57 29.28
N SER A 270 -7.23 26.31 30.24
CA SER A 270 -7.89 27.37 30.98
C SER A 270 -7.00 27.90 32.12
N LYS A 271 -6.26 28.92 31.84
CA LYS A 271 -5.75 30.16 32.48
C LYS A 271 -4.28 30.39 32.31
#